data_21d9acf250f3ee729ec851c337d9eb6b
#
_entry.id   21d9acf250f3ee729ec851c337d9eb6b
#
_cell.length_a   1.000
_cell.length_b   1.000
_cell.length_c   1.000
_cell.angle_alpha   90.00
_cell.angle_beta   90.00
_cell.angle_gamma   90.00
#
_symmetry.space_group_name_H-M   'P 1'
#
loop_
_entity.id
_entity.type
_entity.pdbx_description
1 polymer ?
#
loop_
_entity_poly.entity_id
_entity_poly.type
_entity_poly.pdbx_seq_one_letter_code
_entity_poly.pdbx_strand_id
1 'polypeptide(L)'
;DEDIGELYITKNQYMGGNMAGIIVNPDNCYKQIGDICNAKTFKFPVRYELLDITHANNVEQELNRIIKKFETEGCRFVASTGGKFGSYQKQAANMTELPVIMTPLMMLPLCNITLSSKKKIMIISENNMDLTFDIIKENSFADIKNVEFCKIDENQKIINSMGGQPNFENVGTVIWDSPKKCNINDIPVYGMCDAIYFMHLAVAQKPYEGFL
;
A
#
# COMPACT_ATOMS: atom_id res chain seq x y z
N ASP A 1 -10.84 27.44 0.20
CA ASP A 1 -10.23 26.13 0.02
C ASP A 1 -9.28 25.91 1.18
N GLU A 2 -9.76 25.21 2.20
CA GLU A 2 -8.94 24.87 3.37
C GLU A 2 -7.96 23.77 2.97
N ASP A 3 -6.69 24.03 3.20
CA ASP A 3 -5.58 23.11 2.98
C ASP A 3 -5.72 21.94 3.95
N ILE A 4 -6.29 20.83 3.49
CA ILE A 4 -6.59 19.64 4.31
C ILE A 4 -5.34 18.76 4.43
N GLY A 5 -4.21 19.37 4.72
CA GLY A 5 -3.00 18.64 4.96
C GLY A 5 -2.67 18.63 6.45
N GLU A 6 -2.61 17.45 7.06
CA GLU A 6 -2.29 17.28 8.47
C GLU A 6 -0.94 16.60 8.64
N LEU A 7 -0.06 17.21 9.45
CA LEU A 7 1.19 16.61 9.88
C LEU A 7 0.99 15.95 11.24
N TYR A 8 1.20 14.64 11.32
CA TYR A 8 1.10 13.88 12.56
C TYR A 8 2.48 13.46 13.04
N ILE A 9 2.83 13.89 14.26
CA ILE A 9 4.07 13.51 14.94
C ILE A 9 3.69 12.77 16.23
N THR A 10 4.16 11.56 16.40
CA THR A 10 3.92 10.80 17.64
C THR A 10 4.98 11.13 18.71
N LYS A 11 4.67 10.82 19.98
CA LYS A 11 5.44 11.22 21.16
C LYS A 11 6.94 10.85 21.12
N ASN A 12 7.36 9.92 20.28
CA ASN A 12 8.74 9.45 20.16
C ASN A 12 9.38 9.79 18.80
N GLN A 13 8.77 10.68 18.02
CA GLN A 13 9.31 11.08 16.72
C GLN A 13 10.07 12.38 16.86
N TYR A 14 11.29 12.40 16.30
CA TYR A 14 12.10 13.60 16.22
C TYR A 14 11.65 14.45 15.01
N MET A 15 11.55 15.76 15.21
CA MET A 15 11.35 16.70 14.11
C MET A 15 12.56 16.58 13.16
N GLY A 16 12.29 16.30 11.87
CA GLY A 16 13.36 16.11 10.87
C GLY A 16 13.65 14.64 10.51
N GLY A 17 12.87 13.67 11.02
CA GLY A 17 12.96 12.27 10.61
C GLY A 17 12.43 12.02 9.17
N ASN A 18 12.58 10.78 8.70
CA ASN A 18 12.02 10.35 7.41
C ASN A 18 10.49 10.41 7.45
N MET A 19 9.92 11.33 6.70
CA MET A 19 8.48 11.53 6.61
C MET A 19 7.93 10.79 5.40
N ALA A 20 6.83 10.05 5.59
CA ALA A 20 6.08 9.45 4.50
C ALA A 20 4.94 10.37 4.07
N GLY A 21 4.83 10.64 2.77
CA GLY A 21 3.62 11.24 2.18
C GLY A 21 2.62 10.14 1.86
N ILE A 22 1.42 10.19 2.44
CA ILE A 22 0.38 9.16 2.25
C ILE A 22 -0.84 9.80 1.58
N ILE A 23 -1.15 9.31 0.39
CA ILE A 23 -2.35 9.69 -0.36
C ILE A 23 -3.50 8.79 0.07
N VAL A 24 -4.56 9.41 0.55
CA VAL A 24 -5.68 8.71 1.17
C VAL A 24 -6.92 8.80 0.30
N ASN A 25 -7.52 7.65 -0.03
CA ASN A 25 -8.90 7.62 -0.52
C ASN A 25 -9.85 7.72 0.67
N PRO A 26 -10.73 8.74 0.74
CA PRO A 26 -11.63 8.93 1.88
C PRO A 26 -12.49 7.72 2.20
N ASP A 27 -12.90 6.95 1.19
CA ASP A 27 -13.74 5.76 1.35
C ASP A 27 -13.01 4.58 2.02
N ASN A 28 -11.67 4.62 2.09
CA ASN A 28 -10.83 3.52 2.53
C ASN A 28 -10.22 3.74 3.92
N CYS A 29 -10.80 4.58 4.76
CA CYS A 29 -10.25 4.96 6.06
C CYS A 29 -11.03 4.40 7.24
N TYR A 30 -10.41 3.53 8.04
CA TYR A 30 -11.00 2.99 9.27
C TYR A 30 -10.55 3.68 10.57
N LYS A 31 -9.60 4.58 10.53
CA LYS A 31 -9.11 5.42 11.65
C LYS A 31 -8.69 4.65 12.93
N GLN A 32 -8.60 3.34 12.91
CA GLN A 32 -8.10 2.55 14.06
C GLN A 32 -6.58 2.44 14.06
N ILE A 33 -5.96 2.27 15.23
CA ILE A 33 -4.53 1.94 15.29
C ILE A 33 -4.30 0.61 14.57
N GLY A 34 -3.30 0.59 13.69
CA GLY A 34 -3.05 -0.51 12.75
C GLY A 34 -3.63 -0.25 11.35
N ASP A 35 -4.43 0.81 11.18
CA ASP A 35 -4.88 1.28 9.87
C ASP A 35 -3.92 2.32 9.30
N ILE A 36 -3.80 2.36 7.98
CA ILE A 36 -2.92 3.32 7.27
C ILE A 36 -3.35 4.78 7.50
N CYS A 37 -4.65 5.03 7.69
CA CYS A 37 -5.19 6.35 7.93
C CYS A 37 -5.03 6.84 9.37
N ASN A 38 -4.41 6.05 10.25
CA ASN A 38 -4.14 6.46 11.61
C ASN A 38 -2.64 6.69 11.82
N ALA A 39 -2.25 7.94 12.03
CA ALA A 39 -0.85 8.30 12.22
C ALA A 39 -0.16 7.55 13.39
N LYS A 40 -0.93 7.11 14.40
CA LYS A 40 -0.41 6.32 15.52
C LYS A 40 -0.01 4.89 15.12
N THR A 41 -0.38 4.45 13.94
CA THR A 41 0.07 3.18 13.36
C THR A 41 1.58 3.20 13.09
N PHE A 42 2.12 4.37 12.76
CA PHE A 42 3.52 4.52 12.36
C PHE A 42 4.38 5.06 13.51
N LYS A 43 5.66 4.64 13.54
CA LYS A 43 6.68 5.12 14.48
C LYS A 43 7.54 6.25 13.88
N PHE A 44 7.14 6.79 12.75
CA PHE A 44 7.80 7.88 12.03
C PHE A 44 6.75 8.91 11.58
N PRO A 45 7.16 10.15 11.28
CA PRO A 45 6.24 11.18 10.81
C PRO A 45 5.55 10.78 9.51
N VAL A 46 4.27 11.08 9.40
CA VAL A 46 3.47 10.89 8.20
C VAL A 46 2.74 12.18 7.84
N ARG A 47 2.62 12.42 6.54
CA ARG A 47 1.88 13.53 5.97
C ARG A 47 0.75 12.97 5.12
N TYR A 48 -0.47 13.38 5.38
CA TYR A 48 -1.64 12.91 4.65
C TYR A 48 -2.14 13.96 3.66
N GLU A 49 -2.57 13.50 2.49
CA GLU A 49 -3.37 14.24 1.53
C GLU A 49 -4.53 13.38 1.06
N LEU A 50 -5.70 13.98 0.93
CA LEU A 50 -6.89 13.30 0.45
C LEU A 50 -6.97 13.36 -1.08
N LEU A 51 -7.31 12.24 -1.69
CA LEU A 51 -7.65 12.16 -3.10
C LEU A 51 -8.77 11.13 -3.28
N ASP A 52 -9.96 11.62 -3.58
CA ASP A 52 -11.08 10.77 -4.00
C ASP A 52 -10.85 10.31 -5.45
N ILE A 53 -10.28 9.10 -5.57
CA ILE A 53 -9.93 8.52 -6.87
C ILE A 53 -11.16 8.16 -7.71
N THR A 54 -12.34 8.05 -7.08
CA THR A 54 -13.57 7.67 -7.77
C THR A 54 -14.29 8.88 -8.39
N HIS A 55 -14.20 10.03 -7.73
CA HIS A 55 -14.95 11.24 -8.12
C HIS A 55 -14.07 12.38 -8.64
N ALA A 56 -12.73 12.24 -8.60
CA ALA A 56 -11.85 13.27 -9.14
C ALA A 56 -12.00 13.41 -10.66
N ASN A 57 -12.13 14.65 -11.15
CA ASN A 57 -12.23 14.94 -12.58
C ASN A 57 -10.96 14.59 -13.36
N ASN A 58 -9.81 14.68 -12.73
CA ASN A 58 -8.50 14.35 -13.29
C ASN A 58 -7.58 13.83 -12.20
N VAL A 59 -7.59 12.51 -11.98
CA VAL A 59 -6.79 11.84 -10.95
C VAL A 59 -5.30 12.07 -11.16
N GLU A 60 -4.82 12.02 -12.40
CA GLU A 60 -3.39 12.16 -12.71
C GLU A 60 -2.86 13.56 -12.36
N GLN A 61 -3.63 14.60 -12.66
CA GLN A 61 -3.27 15.97 -12.32
C GLN A 61 -3.22 16.19 -10.80
N GLU A 62 -4.21 15.65 -10.08
CA GLU A 62 -4.26 15.73 -8.63
C GLU A 62 -3.14 14.93 -7.96
N LEU A 63 -2.83 13.72 -8.46
CA LEU A 63 -1.67 12.95 -8.02
C LEU A 63 -0.38 13.75 -8.16
N ASN A 64 -0.15 14.35 -9.32
CA ASN A 64 1.04 15.15 -9.56
C ASN A 64 1.13 16.34 -8.58
N ARG A 65 0.01 17.05 -8.37
CA ARG A 65 -0.05 18.17 -7.41
C ARG A 65 0.31 17.72 -5.99
N ILE A 66 -0.27 16.61 -5.55
CA ILE A 66 -0.03 16.07 -4.20
C ILE A 66 1.41 15.59 -4.05
N ILE A 67 1.94 14.87 -5.04
CA ILE A 67 3.31 14.35 -5.02
C ILE A 67 4.31 15.50 -4.95
N LYS A 68 4.11 16.55 -5.73
CA LYS A 68 4.97 17.75 -5.69
C LYS A 68 4.89 18.49 -4.35
N LYS A 69 3.73 18.50 -3.72
CA LYS A 69 3.57 19.02 -2.36
C LYS A 69 4.40 18.20 -1.36
N PHE A 70 4.34 16.88 -1.42
CA PHE A 70 5.13 16.00 -0.56
C PHE A 70 6.65 16.20 -0.75
N GLU A 71 7.12 16.37 -1.99
CA GLU A 71 8.52 16.71 -2.27
C GLU A 71 8.92 18.01 -1.57
N THR A 72 8.09 19.06 -1.71
CA THR A 72 8.35 20.38 -1.12
C THR A 72 8.36 20.34 0.41
N GLU A 73 7.51 19.51 1.00
CA GLU A 73 7.41 19.34 2.46
C GLU A 73 8.49 18.40 3.02
N GLY A 74 9.38 17.86 2.17
CA GLY A 74 10.51 17.03 2.60
C GLY A 74 10.15 15.58 2.90
N CYS A 75 9.06 15.06 2.33
CA CYS A 75 8.78 13.62 2.38
C CYS A 75 9.91 12.85 1.70
N ARG A 76 10.16 11.65 2.20
CA ARG A 76 11.25 10.79 1.72
C ARG A 76 10.75 9.68 0.78
N PHE A 77 9.47 9.42 0.80
CA PHE A 77 8.77 8.53 -0.11
C PHE A 77 7.29 8.86 -0.12
N VAL A 78 6.59 8.35 -1.14
CA VAL A 78 5.15 8.51 -1.32
C VAL A 78 4.47 7.15 -1.22
N ALA A 79 3.34 7.10 -0.55
CA ALA A 79 2.48 5.92 -0.45
C ALA A 79 1.02 6.28 -0.66
N SER A 80 0.16 5.27 -0.74
CA SER A 80 -1.30 5.46 -0.78
C SER A 80 -2.03 4.47 0.13
N THR A 81 -3.35 4.55 0.17
CA THR A 81 -4.19 3.57 0.85
C THR A 81 -4.35 2.24 0.10
N GLY A 82 -3.70 2.05 -1.03
CA GLY A 82 -3.80 0.84 -1.84
C GLY A 82 -5.07 0.78 -2.70
N GLY A 83 -5.54 -0.42 -3.02
CA GLY A 83 -6.71 -0.63 -3.84
C GLY A 83 -6.56 -0.07 -5.25
N LYS A 84 -7.51 0.75 -5.68
CA LYS A 84 -7.52 1.37 -7.02
C LYS A 84 -6.29 2.24 -7.32
N PHE A 85 -5.61 2.78 -6.30
CA PHE A 85 -4.37 3.53 -6.50
C PHE A 85 -3.26 2.71 -7.16
N GLY A 86 -3.30 1.38 -7.04
CA GLY A 86 -2.35 0.48 -7.69
C GLY A 86 -2.26 0.68 -9.20
N SER A 87 -3.36 1.05 -9.87
CA SER A 87 -3.38 1.37 -11.30
C SER A 87 -2.54 2.58 -11.68
N TYR A 88 -2.22 3.43 -10.72
CA TYR A 88 -1.41 4.64 -10.93
C TYR A 88 0.04 4.48 -10.47
N GLN A 89 0.47 3.27 -10.08
CA GLN A 89 1.82 3.02 -9.58
C GLN A 89 2.90 3.56 -10.51
N LYS A 90 2.82 3.22 -11.80
CA LYS A 90 3.81 3.61 -12.79
C LYS A 90 3.78 5.10 -13.10
N GLN A 91 2.59 5.66 -13.23
CA GLN A 91 2.40 7.09 -13.45
C GLN A 91 2.95 7.90 -12.27
N ALA A 92 2.57 7.53 -11.05
CA ALA A 92 3.04 8.21 -9.84
C ALA A 92 4.56 8.14 -9.69
N ALA A 93 5.16 6.97 -9.99
CA ALA A 93 6.62 6.82 -9.96
C ALA A 93 7.34 7.71 -10.99
N ASN A 94 6.71 8.02 -12.13
CA ASN A 94 7.27 8.91 -13.14
C ASN A 94 7.10 10.41 -12.82
N MET A 95 6.32 10.76 -11.81
CA MET A 95 6.08 12.15 -11.40
C MET A 95 7.12 12.69 -10.43
N THR A 96 8.00 11.83 -9.88
CA THR A 96 8.90 12.18 -8.77
C THR A 96 10.18 11.36 -8.78
N GLU A 97 11.23 11.89 -8.16
CA GLU A 97 12.46 11.14 -7.84
C GLU A 97 12.35 10.38 -6.50
N LEU A 98 11.25 10.57 -5.76
CA LEU A 98 11.02 9.83 -4.52
C LEU A 98 10.58 8.40 -4.82
N PRO A 99 10.94 7.42 -3.98
CA PRO A 99 10.31 6.10 -4.04
C PRO A 99 8.80 6.20 -3.86
N VAL A 100 8.04 5.45 -4.66
CA VAL A 100 6.58 5.46 -4.65
C VAL A 100 6.05 4.04 -4.44
N ILE A 101 5.06 3.90 -3.55
CA ILE A 101 4.38 2.64 -3.29
C ILE A 101 2.86 2.85 -3.21
N MET A 102 2.15 2.48 -4.27
CA MET A 102 0.71 2.72 -4.40
C MET A 102 -0.16 1.50 -4.10
N THR A 103 0.46 0.32 -3.93
CA THR A 103 -0.27 -0.93 -3.68
C THR A 103 0.60 -1.93 -2.92
N PRO A 104 0.02 -2.75 -2.01
CA PRO A 104 0.75 -3.81 -1.33
C PRO A 104 1.18 -4.95 -2.29
N LEU A 105 0.65 -4.99 -3.52
CA LEU A 105 1.06 -5.94 -4.55
C LEU A 105 2.56 -5.83 -4.89
N MET A 106 3.19 -4.71 -4.57
CA MET A 106 4.64 -4.55 -4.68
C MET A 106 5.44 -5.52 -3.78
N MET A 107 4.80 -6.14 -2.80
CA MET A 107 5.42 -7.20 -1.97
C MET A 107 5.46 -8.56 -2.69
N LEU A 108 4.75 -8.72 -3.81
CA LEU A 108 4.66 -9.99 -4.54
C LEU A 108 6.01 -10.56 -4.98
N PRO A 109 6.96 -9.79 -5.55
CA PRO A 109 8.29 -10.29 -5.88
C PRO A 109 9.04 -10.82 -4.66
N LEU A 110 8.97 -10.12 -3.54
CA LEU A 110 9.60 -10.54 -2.28
C LEU A 110 9.00 -11.86 -1.79
N CYS A 111 7.69 -11.99 -1.80
CA CYS A 111 6.98 -13.20 -1.42
C CYS A 111 7.39 -14.38 -2.32
N ASN A 112 7.49 -14.17 -3.63
CA ASN A 112 7.91 -15.20 -4.59
C ASN A 112 9.33 -15.71 -4.35
N ILE A 113 10.24 -14.84 -3.93
CA ILE A 113 11.64 -15.20 -3.67
C ILE A 113 11.80 -15.91 -2.32
N THR A 114 11.02 -15.51 -1.32
CA THR A 114 11.19 -15.96 0.06
C THR A 114 10.38 -17.22 0.41
N LEU A 115 9.36 -17.53 -0.37
CA LEU A 115 8.52 -18.70 -0.14
C LEU A 115 9.02 -19.93 -0.90
N SER A 116 8.84 -21.10 -0.29
CA SER A 116 9.05 -22.37 -0.96
C SER A 116 8.12 -22.51 -2.17
N SER A 117 8.61 -23.11 -3.26
CA SER A 117 7.81 -23.39 -4.46
C SER A 117 6.57 -24.26 -4.22
N LYS A 118 6.48 -24.92 -3.06
CA LYS A 118 5.30 -25.70 -2.65
C LYS A 118 4.22 -24.85 -1.99
N LYS A 119 4.51 -23.58 -1.71
CA LYS A 119 3.59 -22.65 -1.07
C LYS A 119 2.95 -21.73 -2.10
N LYS A 120 1.70 -21.35 -1.83
CA LYS A 120 0.94 -20.38 -2.61
C LYS A 120 0.98 -19.01 -1.95
N ILE A 121 0.86 -17.97 -2.76
CA ILE A 121 0.57 -16.61 -2.33
C ILE A 121 -0.92 -16.37 -2.60
N MET A 122 -1.66 -15.97 -1.58
CA MET A 122 -3.05 -15.56 -1.74
C MET A 122 -3.11 -14.04 -1.83
N ILE A 123 -3.75 -13.52 -2.85
CA ILE A 123 -4.02 -12.08 -2.98
C ILE A 123 -5.50 -11.88 -2.65
N ILE A 124 -5.77 -11.02 -1.66
CA ILE A 124 -7.12 -10.61 -1.31
C ILE A 124 -7.27 -9.14 -1.65
N SER A 125 -8.12 -8.82 -2.62
CA SER A 125 -8.31 -7.46 -3.10
C SER A 125 -9.79 -7.09 -3.14
N GLU A 126 -10.09 -5.79 -2.95
CA GLU A 126 -11.42 -5.24 -3.27
C GLU A 126 -11.61 -5.03 -4.77
N ASN A 127 -10.50 -4.86 -5.48
CA ASN A 127 -10.54 -4.76 -6.93
C ASN A 127 -11.06 -6.08 -7.51
N ASN A 128 -11.74 -6.01 -8.65
CA ASN A 128 -12.02 -7.20 -9.39
C ASN A 128 -10.71 -7.86 -9.85
N MET A 129 -10.79 -9.12 -10.22
CA MET A 129 -9.61 -9.90 -10.60
C MET A 129 -8.88 -9.29 -11.80
N ASP A 130 -9.64 -8.80 -12.79
CA ASP A 130 -9.08 -8.23 -14.01
C ASP A 130 -8.22 -6.99 -13.69
N LEU A 131 -8.73 -6.06 -12.88
CA LEU A 131 -7.95 -4.90 -12.43
C LEU A 131 -6.71 -5.29 -11.65
N THR A 132 -6.81 -6.30 -10.77
CA THR A 132 -5.65 -6.80 -10.00
C THR A 132 -4.59 -7.41 -10.93
N PHE A 133 -5.01 -8.17 -11.93
CA PHE A 133 -4.12 -8.70 -12.97
C PHE A 133 -3.46 -7.61 -13.79
N ASP A 134 -4.20 -6.60 -14.19
CA ASP A 134 -3.68 -5.46 -14.96
C ASP A 134 -2.61 -4.72 -14.14
N ILE A 135 -2.88 -4.44 -12.87
CA ILE A 135 -1.89 -3.83 -11.97
C ILE A 135 -0.60 -4.66 -11.89
N ILE A 136 -0.71 -5.98 -11.73
CA ILE A 136 0.44 -6.87 -11.65
C ILE A 136 1.21 -6.86 -12.97
N LYS A 137 0.50 -6.98 -14.10
CA LYS A 137 1.09 -7.06 -15.44
C LYS A 137 1.79 -5.75 -15.83
N GLU A 138 1.13 -4.63 -15.64
CA GLU A 138 1.66 -3.30 -16.00
C GLU A 138 2.91 -2.94 -15.21
N ASN A 139 2.98 -3.38 -13.97
CA ASN A 139 4.09 -3.08 -13.08
C ASN A 139 5.16 -4.17 -13.06
N SER A 140 5.01 -5.23 -13.84
CA SER A 140 5.97 -6.34 -13.93
C SER A 140 6.34 -6.94 -12.56
N PHE A 141 5.36 -7.03 -11.66
CA PHE A 141 5.63 -7.38 -10.26
C PHE A 141 6.10 -8.82 -10.04
N ALA A 142 5.85 -9.76 -10.91
CA ALA A 142 6.44 -11.11 -10.87
C ALA A 142 5.68 -12.15 -11.70
N ASP A 143 6.24 -13.35 -11.71
CA ASP A 143 5.57 -14.57 -12.14
C ASP A 143 4.44 -14.93 -11.15
N ILE A 144 3.23 -15.08 -11.67
CA ILE A 144 2.01 -15.35 -10.89
C ILE A 144 1.67 -16.85 -10.80
N LYS A 145 2.64 -17.74 -11.06
CA LYS A 145 2.38 -19.19 -11.16
C LYS A 145 1.75 -19.82 -9.92
N ASN A 146 2.04 -19.30 -8.74
CA ASN A 146 1.56 -19.84 -7.47
C ASN A 146 0.67 -18.84 -6.73
N VAL A 147 -0.11 -18.04 -7.47
CA VAL A 147 -0.99 -17.02 -6.88
C VAL A 147 -2.44 -17.47 -6.95
N GLU A 148 -3.13 -17.39 -5.83
CA GLU A 148 -4.57 -17.56 -5.72
C GLU A 148 -5.23 -16.22 -5.46
N PHE A 149 -6.22 -15.86 -6.30
CA PHE A 149 -6.92 -14.59 -6.19
C PHE A 149 -8.24 -14.78 -5.45
N CYS A 150 -8.43 -13.93 -4.44
CA CYS A 150 -9.64 -13.87 -3.63
C CYS A 150 -10.15 -12.43 -3.56
N LYS A 151 -11.44 -12.29 -3.26
CA LYS A 151 -12.08 -11.02 -2.98
C LYS A 151 -12.89 -11.09 -1.70
N ILE A 152 -13.31 -9.93 -1.20
CA ILE A 152 -14.19 -9.83 -0.05
C ILE A 152 -15.60 -9.55 -0.56
N ASP A 153 -16.55 -10.41 -0.23
CA ASP A 153 -17.95 -10.26 -0.63
C ASP A 153 -18.69 -9.19 0.21
N GLU A 154 -19.95 -8.95 -0.10
CA GLU A 154 -20.82 -8.01 0.59
C GLU A 154 -21.02 -8.36 2.08
N ASN A 155 -20.91 -9.64 2.42
CA ASN A 155 -21.02 -10.15 3.79
C ASN A 155 -19.68 -10.17 4.54
N GLN A 156 -18.65 -9.50 4.01
CA GLN A 156 -17.30 -9.45 4.55
C GLN A 156 -16.63 -10.84 4.66
N LYS A 157 -16.97 -11.76 3.76
CA LYS A 157 -16.35 -13.07 3.66
C LYS A 157 -15.35 -13.11 2.52
N ILE A 158 -14.25 -13.81 2.75
CA ILE A 158 -13.28 -14.09 1.69
C ILE A 158 -13.88 -15.18 0.81
N ILE A 159 -13.95 -14.90 -0.48
CA ILE A 159 -14.36 -15.84 -1.52
C ILE A 159 -13.28 -15.89 -2.60
N ASN A 160 -13.13 -17.02 -3.27
CA ASN A 160 -12.24 -17.09 -4.42
C ASN A 160 -12.79 -16.24 -5.58
N SER A 161 -11.96 -15.96 -6.55
CA SER A 161 -12.31 -15.08 -7.69
C SER A 161 -13.53 -15.59 -8.49
N MET A 162 -13.84 -16.88 -8.44
CA MET A 162 -14.99 -17.50 -9.11
C MET A 162 -16.23 -17.61 -8.22
N GLY A 163 -16.19 -17.11 -6.99
CA GLY A 163 -17.32 -17.08 -6.06
C GLY A 163 -17.43 -18.27 -5.11
N GLY A 164 -16.47 -19.23 -5.16
CA GLY A 164 -16.42 -20.37 -4.24
C GLY A 164 -15.69 -20.08 -2.92
N GLN A 165 -15.53 -21.11 -2.10
CA GLN A 165 -14.73 -21.01 -0.89
C GLN A 165 -13.23 -20.88 -1.25
N PRO A 166 -12.47 -20.03 -0.53
CA PRO A 166 -11.03 -19.93 -0.72
C PRO A 166 -10.35 -21.22 -0.25
N ASN A 167 -9.32 -21.64 -0.95
CA ASN A 167 -8.51 -22.78 -0.54
C ASN A 167 -7.25 -22.30 0.18
N PHE A 168 -7.25 -22.37 1.50
CA PHE A 168 -6.11 -22.01 2.34
C PHE A 168 -5.02 -23.09 2.43
N GLU A 169 -5.21 -24.25 1.81
CA GLU A 169 -4.21 -25.31 1.80
C GLU A 169 -2.92 -24.83 1.10
N ASN A 170 -1.79 -25.03 1.76
CA ASN A 170 -0.47 -24.62 1.30
C ASN A 170 -0.28 -23.11 1.08
N VAL A 171 -1.17 -22.25 1.58
CA VAL A 171 -0.95 -20.81 1.59
C VAL A 171 0.22 -20.50 2.53
N GLY A 172 1.23 -19.85 2.00
CA GLY A 172 2.41 -19.43 2.76
C GLY A 172 2.34 -18.00 3.24
N THR A 173 1.65 -17.15 2.48
CA THR A 173 1.40 -15.76 2.85
C THR A 173 0.18 -15.21 2.11
N VAL A 174 -0.35 -14.11 2.63
CA VAL A 174 -1.44 -13.35 2.03
C VAL A 174 -0.96 -11.92 1.75
N ILE A 175 -1.24 -11.41 0.56
CA ILE A 175 -1.13 -9.99 0.26
C ILE A 175 -2.55 -9.41 0.35
N TRP A 176 -2.71 -8.45 1.25
CA TRP A 176 -4.00 -7.86 1.58
C TRP A 176 -4.12 -6.46 0.98
N ASP A 177 -4.85 -6.34 -0.11
CA ASP A 177 -5.11 -5.08 -0.82
C ASP A 177 -6.59 -4.67 -0.67
N SER A 178 -7.04 -4.56 0.57
CA SER A 178 -8.39 -4.13 0.91
C SER A 178 -8.41 -3.39 2.24
N PRO A 179 -9.23 -2.34 2.39
CA PRO A 179 -9.47 -1.70 3.66
C PRO A 179 -10.31 -2.57 4.61
N LYS A 180 -11.12 -3.49 4.08
CA LYS A 180 -11.93 -4.40 4.89
C LYS A 180 -11.05 -5.40 5.62
N LYS A 181 -11.32 -5.62 6.90
CA LYS A 181 -10.59 -6.58 7.74
C LYS A 181 -11.38 -7.88 7.87
N CYS A 182 -10.73 -9.00 7.54
CA CYS A 182 -11.23 -10.34 7.88
C CYS A 182 -10.16 -11.06 8.70
N ASN A 183 -10.59 -12.02 9.49
CA ASN A 183 -9.66 -12.82 10.29
C ASN A 183 -9.11 -13.97 9.42
N ILE A 184 -7.79 -14.02 9.29
CA ILE A 184 -7.06 -15.12 8.64
C ILE A 184 -6.13 -15.68 9.71
N ASN A 185 -6.51 -16.85 10.26
CA ASN A 185 -5.76 -17.48 11.33
C ASN A 185 -4.38 -17.94 10.85
N ASP A 186 -3.34 -17.59 11.62
CA ASP A 186 -1.96 -18.13 11.57
C ASP A 186 -1.21 -18.03 10.23
N ILE A 187 -1.69 -17.29 9.24
CA ILE A 187 -0.99 -17.06 7.98
C ILE A 187 -0.39 -15.64 7.99
N PRO A 188 0.90 -15.47 7.65
CA PRO A 188 1.50 -14.14 7.51
C PRO A 188 0.74 -13.30 6.48
N VAL A 189 0.40 -12.07 6.84
CA VAL A 189 -0.33 -11.12 5.98
C VAL A 189 0.52 -9.88 5.77
N TYR A 190 0.69 -9.49 4.51
CA TYR A 190 1.32 -8.23 4.11
C TYR A 190 0.27 -7.28 3.53
N GLY A 191 0.05 -6.16 4.19
CA GLY A 191 -0.82 -5.08 3.72
C GLY A 191 -0.03 -3.81 3.38
N MET A 192 -0.75 -2.72 3.12
CA MET A 192 -0.12 -1.43 2.83
C MET A 192 0.75 -0.92 3.99
N CYS A 193 0.34 -1.13 5.23
CA CYS A 193 1.16 -0.72 6.38
C CYS A 193 2.53 -1.42 6.37
N ASP A 194 2.57 -2.71 6.05
CA ASP A 194 3.83 -3.47 5.97
C ASP A 194 4.71 -2.97 4.83
N ALA A 195 4.11 -2.70 3.68
CA ALA A 195 4.79 -2.15 2.52
C ALA A 195 5.38 -0.76 2.82
N ILE A 196 4.66 0.09 3.56
CA ILE A 196 5.12 1.41 4.01
C ILE A 196 6.26 1.27 5.01
N TYR A 197 6.17 0.36 5.98
CA TYR A 197 7.27 0.09 6.91
C TYR A 197 8.53 -0.41 6.20
N PHE A 198 8.37 -1.31 5.24
CA PHE A 198 9.48 -1.79 4.42
C PHE A 198 10.15 -0.65 3.66
N MET A 199 9.36 0.21 3.01
CA MET A 199 9.88 1.38 2.30
C MET A 199 10.58 2.35 3.25
N HIS A 200 9.98 2.63 4.42
CA HIS A 200 10.59 3.48 5.42
C HIS A 200 11.97 2.97 5.84
N LEU A 201 12.11 1.68 6.11
CA LEU A 201 13.40 1.07 6.44
C LEU A 201 14.39 1.19 5.29
N ALA A 202 13.96 0.97 4.05
CA ALA A 202 14.81 1.08 2.88
C ALA A 202 15.36 2.50 2.67
N VAL A 203 14.54 3.53 2.87
CA VAL A 203 14.98 4.94 2.71
C VAL A 203 15.72 5.46 3.94
N ALA A 204 15.45 4.91 5.14
CA ALA A 204 16.12 5.29 6.37
C ALA A 204 17.57 4.79 6.43
N GLN A 205 17.90 3.72 5.72
CA GLN A 205 19.24 3.12 5.70
C GLN A 205 20.23 3.81 4.78
N LYS A 206 19.92 4.99 4.23
CA LYS A 206 20.99 5.79 3.64
C LYS A 206 22.03 6.06 4.74
N PRO A 207 23.30 5.70 4.50
CA PRO A 207 24.33 5.99 5.47
C PRO A 207 24.28 7.48 5.78
N TYR A 208 24.29 7.80 7.08
CA TYR A 208 24.50 9.17 7.49
C TYR A 208 25.87 9.57 6.99
N GLU A 209 25.91 10.36 5.94
CA GLU A 209 27.17 10.99 5.45
C GLU A 209 27.75 11.99 6.48
N GLY A 210 27.39 11.86 7.73
CA GLY A 210 27.75 12.75 8.82
C GLY A 210 28.43 12.10 10.03
N PHE A 211 28.81 10.81 9.92
CA PHE A 211 29.54 10.09 10.97
C PHE A 211 30.87 9.53 10.45
N LEU A 212 31.63 10.35 9.74
CA LEU A 212 33.07 10.14 9.53
C LEU A 212 33.82 11.33 10.13
#